data_7d502e8e6736d644d274d7bfe47fe923
#
_entry.id   7d502e8e6736d644d274d7bfe47fe923
#
_cell.length_a   1.000
_cell.length_b   1.000
_cell.length_c   1.000
_cell.angle_alpha   90.00
_cell.angle_beta   90.00
_cell.angle_gamma   90.00
#
_symmetry.space_group_name_H-M   'P 1'
#
loop_
_entity.id
_entity.type
_entity.pdbx_description
1 polymer ?
#
loop_
_entity_poly.entity_id
_entity_poly.type
_entity_poly.pdbx_seq_one_letter_code
_entity_poly.pdbx_strand_id
1 'polypeptide(L)'
;MPSRDFALSQAFYQDIGFERKFVGDGIAYFAHGDCSFLLQDYCHPEFAANCMMHLLVEDAAAWHAELKRRGIAETYRIEMGELKQQPWRMLDFTLTDPSGVLWRIAQNL
;
A
#
# COMPACT_ATOMS: atom_id res chain seq x y z
N MET A 1 -9.72 6.36 -2.07
CA MET A 1 -9.32 5.48 -0.96
C MET A 1 -9.38 6.26 0.34
N PRO A 2 -10.00 5.74 1.39
CA PRO A 2 -10.13 6.50 2.64
C PRO A 2 -8.83 6.54 3.43
N SER A 3 -8.66 7.57 4.26
CA SER A 3 -7.57 7.65 5.23
C SER A 3 -8.06 8.23 6.55
N ARG A 4 -7.74 7.58 7.65
CA ARG A 4 -8.09 8.03 8.99
C ARG A 4 -7.16 9.15 9.46
N ASP A 5 -5.89 9.06 9.11
CA ASP A 5 -4.89 10.10 9.32
C ASP A 5 -4.26 10.42 7.97
N PHE A 6 -4.72 11.48 7.35
CA PHE A 6 -4.37 11.83 5.98
C PHE A 6 -2.86 12.11 5.83
N ALA A 7 -2.28 12.84 6.77
CA ALA A 7 -0.84 13.15 6.73
C ALA A 7 0.01 11.89 6.91
N LEU A 8 -0.36 11.02 7.84
CA LEU A 8 0.35 9.76 8.09
C LEU A 8 0.25 8.82 6.88
N SER A 9 -0.94 8.70 6.28
CA SER A 9 -1.13 7.87 5.10
C SER A 9 -0.34 8.38 3.91
N GLN A 10 -0.27 9.70 3.71
CA GLN A 10 0.58 10.28 2.65
C GLN A 10 2.04 9.91 2.85
N ALA A 11 2.55 10.05 4.08
CA ALA A 11 3.93 9.68 4.39
C ALA A 11 4.18 8.20 4.14
N PHE A 12 3.24 7.33 4.54
CA PHE A 12 3.31 5.89 4.32
C PHE A 12 3.45 5.56 2.82
N TYR A 13 2.59 6.12 1.97
CA TYR A 13 2.62 5.81 0.54
C TYR A 13 3.88 6.33 -0.14
N GLN A 14 4.39 7.48 0.27
CA GLN A 14 5.68 7.97 -0.23
C GLN A 14 6.82 7.06 0.21
N ASP A 15 6.80 6.60 1.45
CA ASP A 15 7.86 5.73 1.98
C ASP A 15 7.90 4.35 1.31
N ILE A 16 6.76 3.81 0.90
CA ILE A 16 6.73 2.51 0.23
C ILE A 16 7.02 2.60 -1.26
N GLY A 17 7.13 3.80 -1.82
CA GLY A 17 7.60 4.00 -3.19
C GLY A 17 6.62 4.64 -4.16
N PHE A 18 5.44 5.08 -3.70
CA PHE A 18 4.53 5.84 -4.56
C PHE A 18 4.98 7.29 -4.66
N GLU A 19 4.82 7.86 -5.83
CA GLU A 19 5.07 9.28 -6.06
C GLU A 19 3.78 10.07 -5.85
N ARG A 20 3.85 11.11 -5.01
CA ARG A 20 2.71 12.01 -4.80
C ARG A 20 2.70 13.04 -5.93
N LYS A 21 1.68 12.96 -6.79
CA LYS A 21 1.53 13.84 -7.94
C LYS A 21 0.77 15.12 -7.64
N PHE A 22 -0.12 15.08 -6.63
CA PHE A 22 -0.96 16.22 -6.28
C PHE A 22 -1.45 16.07 -4.84
N VAL A 23 -1.62 17.19 -4.14
CA VAL A 23 -2.33 17.23 -2.87
C VAL A 23 -3.10 18.55 -2.77
N GLY A 24 -4.36 18.48 -2.35
CA GLY A 24 -5.21 19.65 -2.15
C GLY A 24 -6.68 19.23 -1.99
N ASP A 25 -7.46 20.09 -1.34
CA ASP A 25 -8.92 19.90 -1.15
C ASP A 25 -9.29 18.54 -0.52
N GLY A 26 -8.47 18.03 0.40
CA GLY A 26 -8.71 16.77 1.07
C GLY A 26 -8.42 15.55 0.22
N ILE A 27 -7.68 15.70 -0.88
CA ILE A 27 -7.33 14.62 -1.80
C ILE A 27 -5.84 14.66 -2.07
N ALA A 28 -5.20 13.48 -2.12
CA ALA A 28 -3.85 13.30 -2.61
C ALA A 28 -3.83 12.26 -3.71
N TYR A 29 -3.13 12.54 -4.81
CA TYR A 29 -3.00 11.63 -5.94
C TYR A 29 -1.62 11.00 -5.93
N PHE A 30 -1.59 9.66 -5.91
CA PHE A 30 -0.37 8.86 -5.89
C PHE A 30 -0.28 7.95 -7.10
N ALA A 31 0.94 7.71 -7.57
CA ALA A 31 1.18 6.82 -8.70
C ALA A 31 2.49 6.06 -8.54
N HIS A 32 2.52 4.83 -9.05
CA HIS A 32 3.72 4.02 -9.22
C HIS A 32 3.52 3.17 -10.48
N GLY A 33 4.33 3.40 -11.51
CA GLY A 33 4.14 2.73 -12.79
C GLY A 33 2.75 2.99 -13.33
N ASP A 34 2.03 1.93 -13.67
CA ASP A 34 0.65 2.02 -14.18
C ASP A 34 -0.41 2.03 -13.07
N CYS A 35 0.00 1.92 -11.82
CA CYS A 35 -0.90 1.95 -10.68
C CYS A 35 -1.05 3.37 -10.15
N SER A 36 -2.28 3.85 -10.03
CA SER A 36 -2.55 5.15 -9.45
C SER A 36 -3.82 5.12 -8.60
N PHE A 37 -3.89 6.00 -7.62
CA PHE A 37 -5.08 6.10 -6.78
C PHE A 37 -5.21 7.49 -6.15
N LEU A 38 -6.42 7.80 -5.74
CA LEU A 38 -6.71 9.01 -4.95
C LEU A 38 -6.88 8.62 -3.49
N LEU A 39 -6.10 9.25 -2.63
CA LEU A 39 -6.22 9.15 -1.18
C LEU A 39 -7.12 10.26 -0.69
N GLN A 40 -8.10 9.95 0.16
CA GLN A 40 -9.08 10.91 0.64
C GLN A 40 -8.87 11.17 2.13
N ASP A 41 -9.00 12.44 2.53
CA ASP A 41 -9.05 12.85 3.94
C ASP A 41 -10.44 12.55 4.49
N TYR A 42 -10.77 11.27 4.54
CA TYR A 42 -12.06 10.77 4.98
C TYR A 42 -11.88 9.29 5.31
N CYS A 43 -12.46 8.84 6.40
CA CYS A 43 -12.41 7.43 6.74
C CYS A 43 -13.74 6.95 7.30
N HIS A 44 -14.26 5.91 6.69
CA HIS A 44 -15.31 5.09 7.26
C HIS A 44 -14.66 3.73 7.55
N PRO A 45 -14.60 3.27 8.82
CA PRO A 45 -13.86 2.05 9.16
C PRO A 45 -14.25 0.81 8.35
N GLU A 46 -15.54 0.65 8.03
CA GLU A 46 -16.00 -0.46 7.21
C GLU A 46 -15.46 -0.41 5.79
N PHE A 47 -15.38 0.77 5.20
CA PHE A 47 -14.84 0.91 3.84
C PHE A 47 -13.34 0.63 3.81
N ALA A 48 -12.60 1.11 4.80
CA ALA A 48 -11.17 0.80 4.90
C ALA A 48 -10.94 -0.69 5.10
N ALA A 49 -11.67 -1.33 6.01
CA ALA A 49 -11.52 -2.75 6.32
C ALA A 49 -11.90 -3.66 5.15
N ASN A 50 -12.79 -3.20 4.26
CA ASN A 50 -13.26 -3.96 3.11
C ASN A 50 -12.59 -3.55 1.80
N CYS A 51 -11.67 -2.59 1.84
CA CYS A 51 -10.96 -2.12 0.65
C CYS A 51 -9.68 -2.94 0.46
N MET A 52 -9.54 -3.58 -0.71
CA MET A 52 -8.33 -4.29 -1.08
C MET A 52 -7.79 -3.71 -2.37
N MET A 53 -6.53 -3.31 -2.35
CA MET A 53 -5.83 -2.77 -3.50
C MET A 53 -4.78 -3.76 -3.99
N HIS A 54 -4.47 -3.71 -5.26
CA HIS A 54 -3.52 -4.63 -5.89
C HIS A 54 -2.46 -3.84 -6.64
N LEU A 55 -1.19 -4.06 -6.30
CA LEU A 55 -0.06 -3.47 -6.98
C LEU A 55 0.73 -4.56 -7.68
N LEU A 56 0.77 -4.51 -9.00
CA LEU A 56 1.55 -5.44 -9.80
C LEU A 56 2.97 -4.89 -9.96
N VAL A 57 3.96 -5.70 -9.61
CA VAL A 57 5.38 -5.33 -9.67
C VAL A 57 6.18 -6.39 -10.41
N GLU A 58 7.39 -6.03 -10.84
CA GLU A 58 8.27 -6.97 -11.54
C GLU A 58 8.97 -7.93 -10.59
N ASP A 59 9.25 -7.52 -9.36
CA ASP A 59 9.99 -8.31 -8.37
C ASP A 59 9.40 -8.11 -6.98
N ALA A 60 8.43 -8.95 -6.63
CA ALA A 60 7.76 -8.88 -5.33
C ALA A 60 8.71 -9.23 -4.17
N ALA A 61 9.67 -10.13 -4.39
CA ALA A 61 10.65 -10.48 -3.37
C ALA A 61 11.54 -9.29 -3.02
N ALA A 62 11.97 -8.50 -4.01
CA ALA A 62 12.76 -7.30 -3.79
C ALA A 62 11.97 -6.25 -3.01
N TRP A 63 10.70 -6.06 -3.34
CA TRP A 63 9.81 -5.16 -2.61
C TRP A 63 9.66 -5.57 -1.14
N HIS A 64 9.39 -6.84 -0.91
CA HIS A 64 9.24 -7.39 0.44
C HIS A 64 10.52 -7.20 1.26
N ALA A 65 11.65 -7.55 0.70
CA ALA A 65 12.96 -7.43 1.36
C ALA A 65 13.27 -5.97 1.70
N GLU A 66 13.04 -5.05 0.76
CA GLU A 66 13.31 -3.62 0.97
C GLU A 66 12.43 -3.01 2.05
N LEU A 67 11.13 -3.29 2.02
CA LEU A 67 10.21 -2.77 3.04
C LEU A 67 10.54 -3.34 4.43
N LYS A 68 10.91 -4.62 4.48
CA LYS A 68 11.32 -5.26 5.73
C LYS A 68 12.63 -4.65 6.26
N ARG A 69 13.61 -4.45 5.39
CA ARG A 69 14.90 -3.84 5.75
C ARG A 69 14.72 -2.43 6.31
N ARG A 70 13.79 -1.66 5.74
CA ARG A 70 13.52 -0.29 6.17
C ARG A 70 12.63 -0.19 7.40
N GLY A 71 12.10 -1.30 7.91
CA GLY A 71 11.27 -1.32 9.09
C GLY A 71 9.92 -0.61 8.94
N ILE A 72 9.32 -0.70 7.76
CA ILE A 72 8.05 -0.02 7.46
C ILE A 72 6.92 -0.49 8.40
N ALA A 73 6.83 -1.81 8.65
CA ALA A 73 5.79 -2.34 9.53
C ALA A 73 5.89 -1.78 10.95
N GLU A 74 7.10 -1.67 11.48
CA GLU A 74 7.36 -1.15 12.81
C GLU A 74 7.13 0.36 12.88
N THR A 75 7.59 1.09 11.87
CA THR A 75 7.48 2.55 11.81
C THR A 75 6.01 2.99 11.81
N TYR A 76 5.17 2.32 11.04
CA TYR A 76 3.76 2.68 10.90
C TYR A 76 2.83 1.82 11.73
N ARG A 77 3.36 0.85 12.47
CA ARG A 77 2.59 -0.08 13.32
C ARG A 77 1.50 -0.79 12.53
N ILE A 78 1.92 -1.36 11.40
CA ILE A 78 1.04 -2.07 10.48
C ILE A 78 1.49 -3.53 10.34
N GLU A 79 0.62 -4.34 9.74
CA GLU A 79 0.94 -5.72 9.44
C GLU A 79 1.49 -5.85 8.02
N MET A 80 2.55 -6.64 7.87
CA MET A 80 3.10 -7.03 6.59
C MET A 80 3.23 -8.56 6.58
N GLY A 81 2.55 -9.20 5.62
CA GLY A 81 2.56 -10.65 5.49
C GLY A 81 3.85 -11.19 4.90
N GLU A 82 4.00 -12.50 4.95
CA GLU A 82 5.13 -13.18 4.35
C GLU A 82 4.95 -13.32 2.83
N LEU A 83 6.07 -13.35 2.12
CA LEU A 83 6.07 -13.60 0.68
C LEU A 83 5.60 -15.03 0.43
N LYS A 84 4.61 -15.19 -0.47
CA LYS A 84 3.97 -16.48 -0.71
C LYS A 84 3.63 -16.67 -2.17
N GLN A 85 3.90 -17.87 -2.70
CA GLN A 85 3.48 -18.25 -4.04
C GLN A 85 2.04 -18.74 -4.00
N GLN A 86 1.19 -18.16 -4.86
CA GLN A 86 -0.22 -18.49 -4.93
C GLN A 86 -0.53 -19.52 -6.02
N PRO A 87 -1.63 -20.28 -5.89
CA PRO A 87 -2.01 -21.27 -6.92
C PRO A 87 -2.28 -20.66 -8.30
N TRP A 88 -2.63 -19.39 -8.36
CA TRP A 88 -2.91 -18.68 -9.62
C TRP A 88 -1.65 -18.06 -10.26
N ARG A 89 -0.48 -18.62 -9.96
CA ARG A 89 0.81 -18.26 -10.57
C ARG A 89 1.21 -16.82 -10.28
N MET A 90 1.07 -16.41 -9.04
CA MET A 90 1.57 -15.12 -8.57
C MET A 90 2.40 -15.32 -7.30
N LEU A 91 3.43 -14.50 -7.17
CA LEU A 91 4.20 -14.38 -5.93
C LEU A 91 3.79 -13.06 -5.29
N ASP A 92 3.23 -13.11 -4.10
CA ASP A 92 2.72 -11.90 -3.45
C ASP A 92 2.98 -11.85 -1.96
N PHE A 93 2.77 -10.67 -1.39
CA PHE A 93 2.66 -10.48 0.04
C PHE A 93 1.61 -9.41 0.32
N THR A 94 1.07 -9.41 1.52
CA THR A 94 0.07 -8.44 1.94
C THR A 94 0.70 -7.35 2.78
N LEU A 95 0.14 -6.14 2.70
CA LEU A 95 0.56 -4.98 3.46
C LEU A 95 -0.67 -4.19 3.82
N THR A 96 -0.87 -3.92 5.11
CA THR A 96 -2.01 -3.12 5.57
C THR A 96 -1.55 -1.68 5.75
N ASP A 97 -2.30 -0.70 5.22
CA ASP A 97 -1.95 0.70 5.40
C ASP A 97 -2.36 1.20 6.80
N PRO A 98 -1.95 2.42 7.21
CA PRO A 98 -2.30 2.94 8.54
C PRO A 98 -3.80 3.10 8.81
N SER A 99 -4.63 3.08 7.79
CA SER A 99 -6.08 3.21 7.92
C SER A 99 -6.82 1.87 7.83
N GLY A 100 -6.10 0.76 7.60
CA GLY A 100 -6.68 -0.58 7.52
C GLY A 100 -6.93 -1.08 6.10
N VAL A 101 -6.55 -0.34 5.08
CA VAL A 101 -6.67 -0.79 3.68
C VAL A 101 -5.64 -1.88 3.39
N LEU A 102 -6.09 -2.99 2.83
CA LEU A 102 -5.23 -4.12 2.50
C LEU A 102 -4.67 -3.97 1.09
N TRP A 103 -3.35 -4.07 0.98
CA TRP A 103 -2.65 -4.14 -0.31
C TRP A 103 -2.12 -5.54 -0.55
N ARG A 104 -2.24 -6.02 -1.78
CA ARG A 104 -1.46 -7.14 -2.29
C ARG A 104 -0.43 -6.59 -3.25
N ILE A 105 0.83 -6.82 -2.95
CA ILE A 105 1.95 -6.46 -3.83
C ILE A 105 2.39 -7.77 -4.48
N ALA A 106 2.19 -7.87 -5.80
CA ALA A 106 2.18 -9.14 -6.50
C ALA A 106 3.01 -9.10 -7.78
N GLN A 107 3.61 -10.24 -8.10
CA GLN A 107 4.41 -10.47 -9.31
C GLN A 107 3.81 -11.63 -10.07
N ASN A 108 3.60 -11.48 -11.37
CA ASN A 108 3.23 -12.59 -12.26
C ASN A 108 4.41 -13.54 -12.42
N LEU A 109 4.15 -14.82 -12.28
CA LEU A 109 5.15 -15.87 -12.50
C LEU A 109 5.08 -16.45 -13.89
#